data_daf842631275dad7bab8ad760e0e965b
#
_entry.id   daf842631275dad7bab8ad760e0e965b
#
_cell.length_a   1.000
_cell.length_b   1.000
_cell.length_c   1.000
_cell.angle_alpha   90.00
_cell.angle_beta   90.00
_cell.angle_gamma   90.00
#
_symmetry.space_group_name_H-M   'P 1'
#
loop_
_entity.id
_entity.type
_entity.pdbx_description
1 polymer ?
#
loop_
_entity_poly.entity_id
_entity_poly.type
_entity_poly.pdbx_seq_one_letter_code
_entity_poly.pdbx_strand_id
1 'polypeptide(L)'
;MTGPYSELLKAFWLGVRFDLRLACIIILPLAFIFMIPILNPLNNFLLRKLSQIYLWIVTIVILLFYTFDLGNYGYLDQRIDISSFKLLENPAISFGMAFETYPVLWITLGLAIIMWILWKGINRSFLFLNEPPVLYRNSDKSIGFFIGSMILLFAFWGTFRQYRLLWSDAHFSNDPFIVAVALNPVLYFNETRTFASKDYDEELTRNHYDLISHELGVDDPDINQLDFSRLEKGIQLNQNPNIVIIFLESVGLNRMGRIGNPLNPTPFMDMISNEGIFFDHFYIPMVGTARSVFGMVTGIHDVADIETATSNPQIIDQYTLINSLKGYQKKYFIGGSASWRNIRGLLNNNIPEMKITEQTDLDFPRLDVWGISDHDLFTAAHNNFSSSETREPFFAIIQTASNHRPYSIPKNIDSFSILEKSETKLNQAGFSSLSQYNAMRLLDYAIGDFITKAKQEAYFDNSIFIFFGDHGTSDPPALHMQKSDFDLKLRSYRVPFFVYAPKIIKGGKTVSAVSQLVDIMPTVCGLAGVEYRNRTMGRDLFNDSVPNDPLALIVNNKVAKSHIAVIGKNYYLSMQKDGDDIKLHELDSNNPLVDVKDKYPEI
;
A
#
# COMPACT_ATOMS: atom_id res chain seq x y z
N MET A 1 -12.36 22.50 15.43
CA MET A 1 -12.34 21.04 15.68
C MET A 1 -13.73 20.54 15.99
N THR A 2 -14.51 20.26 14.99
CA THR A 2 -15.83 19.62 15.17
C THR A 2 -16.05 18.75 13.96
N GLY A 3 -15.43 17.57 13.98
CA GLY A 3 -15.86 16.51 13.07
C GLY A 3 -17.35 16.21 13.30
N PRO A 4 -18.07 15.70 12.31
CA PRO A 4 -19.46 15.33 12.48
C PRO A 4 -19.60 14.36 13.66
N TYR A 5 -20.63 14.54 14.49
CA TYR A 5 -20.89 13.66 15.65
C TYR A 5 -20.90 12.16 15.28
N SER A 6 -21.31 11.83 14.06
CA SER A 6 -21.30 10.46 13.54
C SER A 6 -19.88 9.88 13.40
N GLU A 7 -18.91 10.67 12.97
CA GLU A 7 -17.51 10.23 12.86
C GLU A 7 -16.87 10.06 14.24
N LEU A 8 -17.17 10.95 15.18
CA LEU A 8 -16.69 10.84 16.55
C LEU A 8 -17.24 9.56 17.23
N LEU A 9 -18.52 9.25 17.05
CA LEU A 9 -19.12 8.00 17.57
C LEU A 9 -18.47 6.77 16.93
N LYS A 10 -18.18 6.83 15.64
CA LYS A 10 -17.46 5.76 14.94
C LYS A 10 -16.02 5.62 15.48
N ALA A 11 -15.33 6.74 15.77
CA ALA A 11 -14.00 6.73 16.37
C ALA A 11 -14.01 6.06 17.75
N PHE A 12 -14.92 6.43 18.63
CA PHE A 12 -15.09 5.77 19.94
C PHE A 12 -15.39 4.28 19.81
N TRP A 13 -16.26 3.89 18.89
CA TRP A 13 -16.57 2.48 18.67
C TRP A 13 -15.33 1.70 18.19
N LEU A 14 -14.54 2.28 17.29
CA LEU A 14 -13.27 1.69 16.86
C LEU A 14 -12.27 1.63 18.02
N GLY A 15 -12.13 2.70 18.80
CA GLY A 15 -11.26 2.76 19.97
C GLY A 15 -11.57 1.64 20.97
N VAL A 16 -12.85 1.44 21.30
CA VAL A 16 -13.28 0.32 22.16
C VAL A 16 -12.86 -1.04 21.59
N ARG A 17 -12.92 -1.23 20.27
CA ARG A 17 -12.50 -2.50 19.65
C ARG A 17 -10.97 -2.69 19.72
N PHE A 18 -10.20 -1.64 19.56
CA PHE A 18 -8.74 -1.67 19.77
C PHE A 18 -8.40 -1.94 21.24
N ASP A 19 -9.09 -1.31 22.18
CA ASP A 19 -8.89 -1.52 23.60
C ASP A 19 -9.25 -2.96 24.02
N LEU A 20 -10.35 -3.52 23.50
CA LEU A 20 -10.70 -4.92 23.71
C LEU A 20 -9.63 -5.87 23.17
N ARG A 21 -9.03 -5.54 22.02
CA ARG A 21 -7.92 -6.31 21.45
C ARG A 21 -6.70 -6.26 22.36
N LEU A 22 -6.32 -5.09 22.88
CA LEU A 22 -5.24 -4.95 23.83
C LEU A 22 -5.51 -5.75 25.10
N ALA A 23 -6.73 -5.62 25.66
CA ALA A 23 -7.15 -6.38 26.83
C ALA A 23 -7.08 -7.90 26.58
N CYS A 24 -7.49 -8.35 25.41
CA CYS A 24 -7.37 -9.75 25.00
C CYS A 24 -5.91 -10.21 24.99
N ILE A 25 -5.01 -9.43 24.38
CA ILE A 25 -3.56 -9.75 24.35
C ILE A 25 -2.99 -9.89 25.77
N ILE A 26 -3.41 -9.02 26.70
CA ILE A 26 -2.98 -9.06 28.11
C ILE A 26 -3.52 -10.29 28.83
N ILE A 27 -4.76 -10.67 28.54
CA ILE A 27 -5.42 -11.80 29.23
C ILE A 27 -4.98 -13.14 28.65
N LEU A 28 -4.57 -13.23 27.38
CA LEU A 28 -4.18 -14.48 26.74
C LEU A 28 -3.15 -15.32 27.52
N PRO A 29 -2.04 -14.77 28.03
CA PRO A 29 -1.08 -15.56 28.83
C PRO A 29 -1.71 -16.15 30.10
N LEU A 30 -2.58 -15.38 30.76
CA LEU A 30 -3.30 -15.85 31.94
C LEU A 30 -4.31 -16.94 31.56
N ALA A 31 -5.10 -16.74 30.52
CA ALA A 31 -6.05 -17.74 30.03
C ALA A 31 -5.33 -19.05 29.72
N PHE A 32 -4.15 -19.00 29.08
CA PHE A 32 -3.35 -20.19 28.80
C PHE A 32 -2.88 -20.89 30.08
N ILE A 33 -2.39 -20.13 31.09
CA ILE A 33 -1.97 -20.67 32.41
C ILE A 33 -3.17 -21.32 33.11
N PHE A 34 -4.37 -20.71 33.04
CA PHE A 34 -5.58 -21.28 33.66
C PHE A 34 -6.04 -22.59 33.00
N MET A 35 -5.68 -22.82 31.72
CA MET A 35 -6.03 -24.06 31.01
C MET A 35 -5.17 -25.26 31.39
N ILE A 36 -3.96 -25.06 31.91
CA ILE A 36 -3.04 -26.12 32.24
C ILE A 36 -3.26 -26.50 33.72
N PRO A 37 -3.74 -27.72 34.04
CA PRO A 37 -4.11 -28.10 35.42
C PRO A 37 -3.01 -27.89 36.46
N ILE A 38 -1.74 -28.14 36.11
CA ILE A 38 -0.57 -27.98 36.99
C ILE A 38 -0.25 -26.51 37.21
N LEU A 39 -0.52 -25.63 36.21
CA LEU A 39 -0.24 -24.19 36.26
C LEU A 39 -1.46 -23.37 36.69
N ASN A 40 -2.60 -24.01 36.94
CA ASN A 40 -3.85 -23.31 37.20
C ASN A 40 -3.79 -22.53 38.52
N PRO A 41 -3.94 -21.18 38.48
CA PRO A 41 -3.90 -20.32 39.65
C PRO A 41 -5.02 -20.60 40.66
N LEU A 42 -6.11 -21.26 40.26
CA LEU A 42 -7.15 -21.70 41.22
C LEU A 42 -6.63 -22.74 42.21
N ASN A 43 -5.71 -23.59 41.77
CA ASN A 43 -5.17 -24.71 42.56
C ASN A 43 -3.82 -24.38 43.24
N ASN A 44 -3.19 -23.25 42.85
CA ASN A 44 -1.84 -22.91 43.33
C ASN A 44 -1.76 -21.45 43.78
N PHE A 45 -1.54 -21.26 45.07
CA PHE A 45 -1.43 -19.91 45.68
C PHE A 45 -0.31 -19.06 45.05
N LEU A 46 0.87 -19.67 44.80
CA LEU A 46 2.00 -18.93 44.20
C LEU A 46 1.68 -18.43 42.81
N LEU A 47 1.10 -19.28 41.96
CA LEU A 47 0.71 -18.92 40.60
C LEU A 47 -0.39 -17.86 40.60
N ARG A 48 -1.32 -17.91 41.55
CA ARG A 48 -2.33 -16.87 41.77
C ARG A 48 -1.68 -15.53 42.10
N LYS A 49 -0.72 -15.52 43.00
CA LYS A 49 0.03 -14.32 43.37
C LYS A 49 0.83 -13.76 42.19
N LEU A 50 1.49 -14.63 41.40
CA LEU A 50 2.21 -14.24 40.20
C LEU A 50 1.28 -13.66 39.14
N SER A 51 0.10 -14.25 38.92
CA SER A 51 -0.91 -13.72 38.00
C SER A 51 -1.40 -12.34 38.42
N GLN A 52 -1.57 -12.12 39.73
CA GLN A 52 -1.95 -10.84 40.30
C GLN A 52 -0.84 -9.78 40.09
N ILE A 53 0.41 -10.15 40.35
CA ILE A 53 1.58 -9.28 40.11
C ILE A 53 1.72 -8.94 38.65
N TYR A 54 1.53 -9.91 37.75
CA TYR A 54 1.54 -9.69 36.31
C TYR A 54 0.51 -8.62 35.90
N LEU A 55 -0.76 -8.76 36.28
CA LEU A 55 -1.79 -7.77 35.99
C LEU A 55 -1.44 -6.39 36.55
N TRP A 56 -0.82 -6.35 37.72
CA TRP A 56 -0.34 -5.12 38.34
C TRP A 56 0.70 -4.41 37.49
N ILE A 57 1.76 -5.13 37.10
CA ILE A 57 2.85 -4.58 36.31
C ILE A 57 2.29 -4.07 34.99
N VAL A 58 1.47 -4.87 34.31
CA VAL A 58 0.87 -4.49 33.03
C VAL A 58 -0.03 -3.26 33.18
N THR A 59 -0.85 -3.20 34.23
CA THR A 59 -1.73 -2.03 34.48
C THR A 59 -0.90 -0.75 34.69
N ILE A 60 0.18 -0.81 35.48
CA ILE A 60 1.06 0.34 35.70
C ILE A 60 1.70 0.78 34.38
N VAL A 61 2.25 -0.16 33.60
CA VAL A 61 2.90 0.13 32.32
C VAL A 61 1.91 0.81 31.35
N ILE A 62 0.69 0.28 31.24
CA ILE A 62 -0.35 0.86 30.37
C ILE A 62 -0.73 2.26 30.83
N LEU A 63 -0.98 2.48 32.12
CA LEU A 63 -1.33 3.80 32.64
C LEU A 63 -0.24 4.84 32.37
N LEU A 64 1.02 4.48 32.60
CA LEU A 64 2.14 5.34 32.28
C LEU A 64 2.19 5.62 30.76
N PHE A 65 2.02 4.59 29.97
CA PHE A 65 2.04 4.73 28.51
C PHE A 65 0.94 5.68 28.01
N TYR A 66 -0.29 5.52 28.48
CA TYR A 66 -1.40 6.44 28.14
C TYR A 66 -1.14 7.86 28.64
N THR A 67 -0.49 8.03 29.78
CA THR A 67 -0.15 9.35 30.29
C THR A 67 0.86 10.04 29.40
N PHE A 68 1.90 9.32 28.99
CA PHE A 68 2.89 9.86 28.05
C PHE A 68 2.26 10.15 26.67
N ASP A 69 1.39 9.29 26.18
CA ASP A 69 0.69 9.49 24.92
C ASP A 69 -0.21 10.73 24.95
N LEU A 70 -0.97 10.94 26.02
CA LEU A 70 -1.79 12.13 26.17
C LEU A 70 -0.95 13.41 26.26
N GLY A 71 0.21 13.35 26.93
CA GLY A 71 1.17 14.45 26.95
C GLY A 71 1.73 14.73 25.55
N ASN A 72 2.20 13.68 24.86
CA ASN A 72 2.73 13.81 23.50
C ASN A 72 1.69 14.40 22.54
N TYR A 73 0.45 13.90 22.61
CA TYR A 73 -0.65 14.41 21.81
C TYR A 73 -0.98 15.89 22.11
N GLY A 74 -0.98 16.26 23.38
CA GLY A 74 -1.22 17.65 23.79
C GLY A 74 -0.14 18.64 23.36
N TYR A 75 1.07 18.16 23.04
CA TYR A 75 2.21 18.99 22.63
C TYR A 75 2.45 18.97 21.11
N LEU A 76 2.32 17.81 20.47
CA LEU A 76 2.66 17.58 19.05
C LEU A 76 1.44 17.28 18.15
N ASP A 77 0.23 17.18 18.72
CA ASP A 77 -0.98 16.72 18.01
C ASP A 77 -0.83 15.34 17.36
N GLN A 78 0.11 14.52 17.88
CA GLN A 78 0.44 13.19 17.36
C GLN A 78 0.45 12.14 18.48
N ARG A 79 -0.03 10.93 18.14
CA ARG A 79 0.11 9.76 19.02
C ARG A 79 1.58 9.41 19.22
N ILE A 80 1.90 8.84 20.40
CA ILE A 80 3.25 8.37 20.70
C ILE A 80 3.64 7.24 19.74
N ASP A 81 4.81 7.34 19.15
CA ASP A 81 5.41 6.38 18.24
C ASP A 81 6.87 6.07 18.62
N ILE A 82 7.53 5.22 17.83
CA ILE A 82 8.91 4.82 18.11
C ILE A 82 9.89 6.01 18.11
N SER A 83 9.63 7.06 17.33
CA SER A 83 10.50 8.25 17.26
C SER A 83 10.52 9.02 18.59
N SER A 84 9.47 8.89 19.38
CA SER A 84 9.38 9.51 20.72
C SER A 84 10.47 9.02 21.67
N PHE A 85 11.13 7.88 21.40
CA PHE A 85 12.30 7.43 22.17
C PHE A 85 13.51 8.35 22.04
N LYS A 86 13.58 9.19 20.99
CA LYS A 86 14.61 10.23 20.88
C LYS A 86 14.56 11.21 22.07
N LEU A 87 13.40 11.41 22.67
CA LEU A 87 13.26 12.23 23.88
C LEU A 87 14.02 11.63 25.09
N LEU A 88 14.31 10.33 25.08
CA LEU A 88 15.09 9.66 26.12
C LEU A 88 16.60 9.77 25.93
N GLU A 89 17.09 10.28 24.80
CA GLU A 89 18.51 10.53 24.57
C GLU A 89 19.07 11.61 25.52
N ASN A 90 18.21 12.59 25.87
CA ASN A 90 18.54 13.65 26.82
C ASN A 90 17.49 13.74 27.95
N PRO A 91 17.45 12.77 28.88
CA PRO A 91 16.38 12.63 29.87
C PRO A 91 16.20 13.89 30.74
N ALA A 92 17.31 14.52 31.14
CA ALA A 92 17.25 15.71 32.00
C ALA A 92 16.53 16.88 31.33
N ILE A 93 16.74 17.10 30.03
CA ILE A 93 16.07 18.14 29.26
C ILE A 93 14.59 17.78 29.11
N SER A 94 14.29 16.55 28.73
CA SER A 94 12.91 16.08 28.52
C SER A 94 12.07 16.13 29.80
N PHE A 95 12.64 15.75 30.95
CA PHE A 95 11.98 15.90 32.24
C PHE A 95 11.78 17.37 32.60
N GLY A 96 12.79 18.23 32.39
CA GLY A 96 12.67 19.69 32.61
C GLY A 96 11.50 20.27 31.82
N MET A 97 11.44 20.00 30.53
CA MET A 97 10.35 20.45 29.65
C MET A 97 8.97 19.94 30.12
N ALA A 98 8.89 18.68 30.58
CA ALA A 98 7.63 18.13 31.07
C ALA A 98 7.13 18.86 32.32
N PHE A 99 8.02 19.21 33.26
CA PHE A 99 7.67 19.97 34.47
C PHE A 99 7.30 21.43 34.18
N GLU A 100 7.89 22.04 33.17
CA GLU A 100 7.57 23.41 32.74
C GLU A 100 6.25 23.48 31.94
N THR A 101 5.94 22.44 31.18
CA THR A 101 4.78 22.42 30.26
C THR A 101 3.52 21.88 30.93
N TYR A 102 3.65 20.88 31.81
CA TYR A 102 2.51 20.16 32.40
C TYR A 102 2.45 20.28 33.91
N PRO A 103 1.25 20.26 34.51
CA PRO A 103 1.09 20.21 35.97
C PRO A 103 1.39 18.80 36.52
N VAL A 104 2.67 18.38 36.44
CA VAL A 104 3.13 17.01 36.73
C VAL A 104 2.67 16.51 38.10
N LEU A 105 2.65 17.40 39.12
CA LEU A 105 2.20 17.01 40.45
C LEU A 105 0.73 16.57 40.48
N TRP A 106 -0.15 17.29 39.78
CA TRP A 106 -1.57 16.94 39.70
C TRP A 106 -1.80 15.69 38.86
N ILE A 107 -1.04 15.52 37.79
CA ILE A 107 -1.08 14.30 36.96
C ILE A 107 -0.65 13.10 37.81
N THR A 108 0.44 13.21 38.57
CA THR A 108 0.94 12.12 39.46
C THR A 108 -0.09 11.77 40.52
N LEU A 109 -0.72 12.78 41.16
CA LEU A 109 -1.79 12.55 42.13
C LEU A 109 -2.99 11.82 41.52
N GLY A 110 -3.43 12.27 40.32
CA GLY A 110 -4.51 11.60 39.58
C GLY A 110 -4.19 10.15 39.23
N LEU A 111 -2.97 9.88 38.76
CA LEU A 111 -2.47 8.54 38.49
C LEU A 111 -2.45 7.66 39.77
N ALA A 112 -2.01 8.22 40.89
CA ALA A 112 -2.01 7.48 42.17
C ALA A 112 -3.43 7.06 42.60
N ILE A 113 -4.42 7.96 42.40
CA ILE A 113 -5.83 7.65 42.68
C ILE A 113 -6.36 6.57 41.75
N ILE A 114 -6.09 6.68 40.43
CA ILE A 114 -6.51 5.68 39.46
C ILE A 114 -5.87 4.33 39.77
N MET A 115 -4.56 4.30 40.03
CA MET A 115 -3.86 3.09 40.42
C MET A 115 -4.44 2.46 41.67
N TRP A 116 -4.82 3.24 42.67
CA TRP A 116 -5.45 2.73 43.89
C TRP A 116 -6.83 2.11 43.62
N ILE A 117 -7.65 2.73 42.77
CA ILE A 117 -8.96 2.19 42.37
C ILE A 117 -8.79 0.86 41.63
N LEU A 118 -7.87 0.81 40.67
CA LEU A 118 -7.57 -0.41 39.89
C LEU A 118 -6.98 -1.51 40.80
N TRP A 119 -6.15 -1.12 41.77
CA TRP A 119 -5.65 -2.03 42.79
C TRP A 119 -6.78 -2.68 43.58
N LYS A 120 -7.72 -1.92 44.07
CA LYS A 120 -8.89 -2.49 44.75
C LYS A 120 -9.70 -3.40 43.82
N GLY A 121 -9.87 -3.01 42.55
CA GLY A 121 -10.58 -3.81 41.55
C GLY A 121 -9.92 -5.17 41.32
N ILE A 122 -8.60 -5.17 41.01
CA ILE A 122 -7.81 -6.40 40.80
C ILE A 122 -7.85 -7.29 42.03
N ASN A 123 -7.55 -6.72 43.23
CA ASN A 123 -7.57 -7.51 44.47
C ASN A 123 -8.95 -8.11 44.73
N ARG A 124 -10.04 -7.36 44.50
CA ARG A 124 -11.40 -7.87 44.69
C ARG A 124 -11.72 -9.01 43.72
N SER A 125 -11.30 -8.89 42.45
CA SER A 125 -11.46 -9.98 41.49
C SER A 125 -10.76 -11.26 41.90
N PHE A 126 -9.55 -11.14 42.49
CA PHE A 126 -8.83 -12.32 42.99
C PHE A 126 -9.42 -12.89 44.28
N LEU A 127 -10.19 -12.12 45.06
CA LEU A 127 -10.91 -12.64 46.23
C LEU A 127 -12.00 -13.63 45.82
N PHE A 128 -12.69 -13.39 44.67
CA PHE A 128 -13.69 -14.34 44.17
C PHE A 128 -13.08 -15.69 43.79
N LEU A 129 -11.78 -15.76 43.47
CA LEU A 129 -11.09 -17.01 43.19
C LEU A 129 -10.78 -17.85 44.46
N ASN A 130 -11.03 -17.29 45.64
CA ASN A 130 -10.90 -18.00 46.93
C ASN A 130 -12.21 -18.71 47.35
N GLU A 131 -13.32 -18.39 46.71
CA GLU A 131 -14.59 -19.07 46.92
C GLU A 131 -14.50 -20.52 46.49
N PRO A 132 -15.16 -21.46 47.20
CA PRO A 132 -15.15 -22.86 46.81
C PRO A 132 -15.69 -23.01 45.39
N PRO A 133 -15.05 -23.83 44.52
CA PRO A 133 -15.46 -23.96 43.14
C PRO A 133 -16.90 -24.47 43.05
N VAL A 134 -17.75 -23.73 42.33
CA VAL A 134 -19.08 -24.20 41.99
C VAL A 134 -18.91 -25.45 41.12
N LEU A 135 -19.52 -26.56 41.54
CA LEU A 135 -19.46 -27.82 40.81
C LEU A 135 -20.37 -27.72 39.58
N TYR A 136 -19.80 -27.22 38.48
CA TYR A 136 -20.46 -27.24 37.15
C TYR A 136 -20.37 -28.64 36.54
N ARG A 137 -21.39 -29.03 35.78
CA ARG A 137 -21.36 -30.21 34.90
C ARG A 137 -20.20 -30.06 33.91
N ASN A 138 -19.62 -31.18 33.46
CA ASN A 138 -18.53 -31.14 32.47
C ASN A 138 -19.01 -30.49 31.15
N SER A 139 -20.29 -30.68 30.77
CA SER A 139 -20.91 -29.99 29.64
C SER A 139 -20.87 -28.47 29.80
N ASP A 140 -21.18 -27.93 30.99
CA ASP A 140 -21.25 -26.49 31.23
C ASP A 140 -19.86 -25.87 31.22
N LYS A 141 -18.85 -26.59 31.71
CA LYS A 141 -17.43 -26.19 31.62
C LYS A 141 -16.97 -26.14 30.17
N SER A 142 -17.33 -27.14 29.34
CA SER A 142 -16.97 -27.18 27.93
C SER A 142 -17.67 -26.08 27.14
N ILE A 143 -18.94 -25.80 27.42
CA ILE A 143 -19.70 -24.70 26.81
C ILE A 143 -19.10 -23.35 27.20
N GLY A 144 -18.84 -23.13 28.49
CA GLY A 144 -18.24 -21.90 28.99
C GLY A 144 -16.85 -21.66 28.41
N PHE A 145 -16.03 -22.71 28.29
CA PHE A 145 -14.73 -22.66 27.62
C PHE A 145 -14.86 -22.29 26.13
N PHE A 146 -15.77 -22.92 25.40
CA PHE A 146 -15.99 -22.64 23.99
C PHE A 146 -16.43 -21.19 23.77
N ILE A 147 -17.44 -20.72 24.55
CA ILE A 147 -17.94 -19.35 24.48
C ILE A 147 -16.83 -18.36 24.84
N GLY A 148 -16.08 -18.59 25.91
CA GLY A 148 -14.96 -17.75 26.34
C GLY A 148 -13.87 -17.67 25.26
N SER A 149 -13.51 -18.80 24.66
CA SER A 149 -12.53 -18.86 23.56
C SER A 149 -13.01 -18.10 22.32
N MET A 150 -14.29 -18.22 21.97
CA MET A 150 -14.89 -17.47 20.85
C MET A 150 -14.88 -15.97 21.10
N ILE A 151 -15.21 -15.53 22.32
CA ILE A 151 -15.16 -14.11 22.71
C ILE A 151 -13.71 -13.58 22.63
N LEU A 152 -12.73 -14.32 23.15
CA LEU A 152 -11.33 -13.94 23.09
C LEU A 152 -10.83 -13.88 21.64
N LEU A 153 -11.18 -14.87 20.82
CA LEU A 153 -10.81 -14.89 19.40
C LEU A 153 -11.40 -13.68 18.67
N PHE A 154 -12.67 -13.39 18.91
CA PHE A 154 -13.34 -12.26 18.31
C PHE A 154 -12.75 -10.92 18.78
N ALA A 155 -12.49 -10.77 20.08
CA ALA A 155 -11.86 -9.57 20.64
C ALA A 155 -10.44 -9.38 20.07
N PHE A 156 -9.67 -10.46 19.92
CA PHE A 156 -8.34 -10.42 19.32
C PHE A 156 -8.38 -10.02 17.84
N TRP A 157 -9.32 -10.60 17.06
CA TRP A 157 -9.49 -10.26 15.64
C TRP A 157 -10.02 -8.83 15.45
N GLY A 158 -10.95 -8.42 16.29
CA GLY A 158 -11.49 -7.06 16.37
C GLY A 158 -12.47 -6.69 15.25
N THR A 159 -12.76 -7.58 14.30
CA THR A 159 -13.66 -7.31 13.17
C THR A 159 -14.29 -8.61 12.67
N PHE A 160 -15.42 -8.51 11.94
CA PHE A 160 -16.03 -9.63 11.21
C PHE A 160 -15.52 -9.73 9.76
N ARG A 161 -14.55 -8.88 9.38
CA ARG A 161 -13.96 -8.88 8.04
C ARG A 161 -12.87 -9.92 7.91
N GLN A 162 -12.41 -10.16 6.68
CA GLN A 162 -11.31 -11.08 6.38
C GLN A 162 -10.00 -10.71 7.09
N TYR A 163 -9.70 -9.42 7.17
CA TYR A 163 -8.51 -8.91 7.86
C TYR A 163 -8.85 -8.50 9.29
N ARG A 164 -7.90 -8.73 10.19
CA ARG A 164 -7.99 -8.23 11.57
C ARG A 164 -8.10 -6.70 11.58
N LEU A 165 -8.53 -6.14 12.68
CA LEU A 165 -8.51 -4.69 12.88
C LEU A 165 -7.08 -4.15 12.77
N LEU A 166 -6.83 -3.22 11.85
CA LEU A 166 -5.55 -2.61 11.56
C LEU A 166 -5.58 -1.12 11.93
N TRP A 167 -4.41 -0.53 12.21
CA TRP A 167 -4.31 0.89 12.50
C TRP A 167 -4.90 1.76 11.35
N SER A 168 -4.78 1.31 10.10
CA SER A 168 -5.34 1.99 8.93
C SER A 168 -6.87 2.07 8.92
N ASP A 169 -7.58 1.22 9.68
CA ASP A 169 -9.04 1.33 9.82
C ASP A 169 -9.46 2.59 10.59
N ALA A 170 -8.54 3.21 11.36
CA ALA A 170 -8.78 4.48 12.03
C ALA A 170 -8.77 5.67 11.05
N HIS A 171 -8.14 5.55 9.88
CA HIS A 171 -8.08 6.58 8.85
C HIS A 171 -9.35 6.58 7.98
N PHE A 172 -10.49 6.74 8.59
CA PHE A 172 -11.80 6.89 7.93
C PHE A 172 -12.29 8.34 7.90
N SER A 173 -11.62 9.23 8.58
CA SER A 173 -11.87 10.67 8.65
C SER A 173 -10.61 11.42 8.23
N ASN A 174 -10.79 12.60 7.64
CA ASN A 174 -9.70 13.53 7.34
C ASN A 174 -9.32 14.40 8.55
N ASP A 175 -10.03 14.29 9.68
CA ASP A 175 -9.71 15.00 10.92
C ASP A 175 -8.71 14.18 11.74
N PRO A 176 -7.45 14.67 11.92
CA PRO A 176 -6.41 13.96 12.68
C PRO A 176 -6.82 13.66 14.13
N PHE A 177 -7.65 14.51 14.74
CA PHE A 177 -8.16 14.29 16.09
C PHE A 177 -9.09 13.07 16.13
N ILE A 178 -10.00 12.94 15.16
CA ILE A 178 -10.91 11.78 15.06
C ILE A 178 -10.12 10.48 14.86
N VAL A 179 -9.09 10.52 14.01
CA VAL A 179 -8.17 9.38 13.81
C VAL A 179 -7.46 9.02 15.11
N ALA A 180 -6.93 10.03 15.81
CA ALA A 180 -6.23 9.81 17.08
C ALA A 180 -7.16 9.22 18.16
N VAL A 181 -8.42 9.67 18.26
CA VAL A 181 -9.41 9.09 19.19
C VAL A 181 -9.71 7.62 18.88
N ALA A 182 -9.71 7.23 17.61
CA ALA A 182 -9.95 5.85 17.20
C ALA A 182 -8.78 4.90 17.49
N LEU A 183 -7.54 5.39 17.55
CA LEU A 183 -6.33 4.58 17.75
C LEU A 183 -6.09 4.24 19.22
N ASN A 184 -5.70 3.00 19.50
CA ASN A 184 -5.12 2.63 20.78
C ASN A 184 -3.62 2.91 20.77
N PRO A 185 -3.07 3.73 21.70
CA PRO A 185 -1.67 4.17 21.66
C PRO A 185 -0.66 3.03 21.81
N VAL A 186 -0.95 2.02 22.63
CA VAL A 186 -0.04 0.89 22.84
C VAL A 186 0.08 0.03 21.59
N LEU A 187 -1.05 -0.24 20.95
CA LEU A 187 -1.08 -1.02 19.70
C LEU A 187 -0.45 -0.22 18.55
N TYR A 188 -0.74 1.06 18.46
CA TYR A 188 -0.16 1.95 17.45
C TYR A 188 1.36 2.03 17.59
N PHE A 189 1.86 2.26 18.80
CA PHE A 189 3.29 2.25 19.08
C PHE A 189 3.96 0.92 18.69
N ASN A 190 3.32 -0.21 18.99
CA ASN A 190 3.85 -1.52 18.61
C ASN A 190 3.93 -1.70 17.08
N GLU A 191 3.00 -1.15 16.32
CA GLU A 191 3.05 -1.16 14.85
C GLU A 191 4.21 -0.29 14.33
N THR A 192 4.53 0.85 14.98
CA THR A 192 5.65 1.71 14.57
C THR A 192 7.02 1.13 14.92
N ARG A 193 7.11 0.23 15.92
CA ARG A 193 8.39 -0.32 16.42
C ARG A 193 9.22 -1.02 15.34
N THR A 194 8.58 -1.63 14.36
CA THR A 194 9.23 -2.35 13.26
C THR A 194 9.88 -1.38 12.25
N PHE A 195 9.51 -0.11 12.31
CA PHE A 195 9.90 0.94 11.37
C PHE A 195 10.79 2.01 12.01
N ALA A 196 11.51 1.69 13.09
CA ALA A 196 12.47 2.60 13.70
C ALA A 196 13.33 3.24 12.59
N SER A 197 13.07 4.53 12.29
CA SER A 197 13.69 5.21 11.16
C SER A 197 15.18 5.34 11.35
N LYS A 198 15.95 5.04 10.32
CA LYS A 198 17.27 5.66 10.15
C LYS A 198 17.00 7.08 9.65
N ASP A 199 17.62 8.06 10.27
CA ASP A 199 17.64 9.40 9.70
C ASP A 199 18.28 9.34 8.31
N TYR A 200 17.82 10.18 7.38
CA TYR A 200 18.48 10.31 6.09
C TYR A 200 19.84 11.03 6.27
N ASP A 201 20.78 10.71 5.42
CA ASP A 201 22.10 11.37 5.40
C ASP A 201 21.97 12.70 4.63
N GLU A 202 21.80 13.78 5.39
CA GLU A 202 21.65 15.12 4.83
C GLU A 202 22.90 15.59 4.09
N GLU A 203 24.10 15.26 4.59
CA GLU A 203 25.36 15.63 3.97
C GLU A 203 25.53 14.92 2.62
N LEU A 204 25.24 13.63 2.57
CA LEU A 204 25.24 12.86 1.33
C LEU A 204 24.21 13.42 0.33
N THR A 205 23.02 13.80 0.81
CA THR A 205 21.98 14.41 -0.03
C THR A 205 22.44 15.73 -0.62
N ARG A 206 23.09 16.61 0.18
CA ARG A 206 23.65 17.87 -0.29
C ARG A 206 24.75 17.67 -1.33
N ASN A 207 25.62 16.69 -1.13
CA ASN A 207 26.72 16.40 -2.05
C ASN A 207 26.25 15.96 -3.44
N HIS A 208 25.03 15.43 -3.55
CA HIS A 208 24.43 14.96 -4.81
C HIS A 208 23.25 15.81 -5.27
N TYR A 209 22.95 16.92 -4.57
CA TYR A 209 21.76 17.73 -4.83
C TYR A 209 21.72 18.29 -6.24
N ASP A 210 22.84 18.82 -6.74
CA ASP A 210 22.91 19.43 -8.07
C ASP A 210 22.64 18.40 -9.18
N LEU A 211 23.21 17.19 -9.03
CA LEU A 211 22.99 16.09 -9.98
C LEU A 211 21.51 15.69 -10.02
N ILE A 212 20.92 15.45 -8.84
CA ILE A 212 19.53 15.02 -8.74
C ILE A 212 18.58 16.11 -9.23
N SER A 213 18.85 17.37 -8.88
CA SER A 213 18.03 18.51 -9.31
C SER A 213 18.06 18.69 -10.83
N HIS A 214 19.22 18.49 -11.46
CA HIS A 214 19.36 18.50 -12.91
C HIS A 214 18.53 17.38 -13.56
N GLU A 215 18.65 16.14 -13.05
CA GLU A 215 17.91 14.99 -13.58
C GLU A 215 16.39 15.13 -13.41
N LEU A 216 15.95 15.77 -12.33
CA LEU A 216 14.53 16.03 -12.09
C LEU A 216 14.00 17.26 -12.82
N GLY A 217 14.86 18.09 -13.40
CA GLY A 217 14.50 19.34 -14.07
C GLY A 217 13.97 20.40 -13.09
N VAL A 218 14.63 20.56 -11.93
CA VAL A 218 14.25 21.58 -10.94
C VAL A 218 14.53 22.97 -11.50
N ASP A 219 13.52 23.85 -11.51
CA ASP A 219 13.59 25.16 -12.16
C ASP A 219 14.53 26.13 -11.43
N ASP A 220 14.54 26.11 -10.10
CA ASP A 220 15.30 27.02 -9.24
C ASP A 220 15.89 26.23 -8.05
N PRO A 221 16.98 25.49 -8.26
CA PRO A 221 17.54 24.60 -7.24
C PRO A 221 18.14 25.39 -6.06
N ASP A 222 17.73 25.06 -4.82
CA ASP A 222 18.26 25.62 -3.58
C ASP A 222 18.84 24.51 -2.70
N ILE A 223 20.16 24.35 -2.73
CA ILE A 223 20.91 23.39 -1.95
C ILE A 223 20.74 23.58 -0.42
N ASN A 224 20.39 24.78 0.04
CA ASN A 224 20.23 25.03 1.47
C ASN A 224 18.90 24.48 1.97
N GLN A 225 17.87 24.47 1.13
CA GLN A 225 16.54 23.96 1.46
C GLN A 225 16.36 22.51 1.00
N LEU A 226 17.21 21.99 0.12
CA LEU A 226 17.08 20.68 -0.53
C LEU A 226 15.69 20.54 -1.20
N ASP A 227 15.19 21.62 -1.82
CA ASP A 227 13.90 21.63 -2.52
C ASP A 227 14.08 21.06 -3.93
N PHE A 228 13.43 19.93 -4.20
CA PHE A 228 13.37 19.28 -5.52
C PHE A 228 12.08 19.61 -6.27
N SER A 229 11.31 20.59 -5.80
CA SER A 229 10.05 20.95 -6.43
C SER A 229 10.24 21.74 -7.72
N ARG A 230 9.31 21.54 -8.66
CA ARG A 230 9.25 22.24 -9.94
C ARG A 230 7.81 22.53 -10.31
N LEU A 231 7.60 23.65 -11.03
CA LEU A 231 6.26 24.04 -11.47
C LEU A 231 6.04 23.52 -12.89
N GLU A 232 5.06 22.68 -13.04
CA GLU A 232 4.71 22.07 -14.33
C GLU A 232 3.30 22.48 -14.77
N LYS A 233 3.10 22.52 -16.10
CA LYS A 233 1.82 22.86 -16.72
C LYS A 233 1.40 21.75 -17.64
N GLY A 234 0.16 21.33 -17.49
CA GLY A 234 -0.43 20.33 -18.37
C GLY A 234 -0.72 20.85 -19.79
N ILE A 235 -1.10 19.93 -20.66
CA ILE A 235 -1.54 20.24 -22.01
C ILE A 235 -2.78 21.14 -21.98
N GLN A 236 -2.91 22.01 -22.98
CA GLN A 236 -4.11 22.85 -23.08
C GLN A 236 -5.28 22.03 -23.63
N LEU A 237 -6.35 21.95 -22.83
CA LEU A 237 -7.57 21.25 -23.17
C LEU A 237 -8.77 22.21 -23.12
N ASN A 238 -9.79 21.92 -23.93
CA ASN A 238 -11.02 22.70 -23.92
C ASN A 238 -11.87 22.47 -22.67
N GLN A 239 -11.73 21.29 -22.04
CA GLN A 239 -12.39 20.88 -20.80
C GLN A 239 -11.54 19.87 -20.07
N ASN A 240 -11.71 19.79 -18.75
CA ASN A 240 -11.01 18.80 -17.93
C ASN A 240 -11.53 17.39 -18.24
N PRO A 241 -10.67 16.45 -18.66
CA PRO A 241 -11.08 15.08 -18.96
C PRO A 241 -11.29 14.26 -17.69
N ASN A 242 -12.11 13.21 -17.78
CA ASN A 242 -12.07 12.15 -16.79
C ASN A 242 -10.76 11.39 -16.93
N ILE A 243 -10.19 10.97 -15.81
CA ILE A 243 -8.97 10.14 -15.77
C ILE A 243 -9.31 8.80 -15.12
N VAL A 244 -9.04 7.71 -15.81
CA VAL A 244 -9.25 6.35 -15.32
C VAL A 244 -7.93 5.58 -15.38
N ILE A 245 -7.35 5.28 -14.23
CA ILE A 245 -6.17 4.44 -14.12
C ILE A 245 -6.61 2.99 -13.90
N ILE A 246 -6.18 2.10 -14.78
CA ILE A 246 -6.38 0.66 -14.67
C ILE A 246 -5.06 0.04 -14.21
N PHE A 247 -5.05 -0.37 -12.97
CA PHE A 247 -3.94 -1.00 -12.27
C PHE A 247 -4.02 -2.51 -12.52
N LEU A 248 -3.10 -3.07 -13.31
CA LEU A 248 -3.13 -4.44 -13.80
C LEU A 248 -2.30 -5.35 -12.87
N GLU A 249 -2.97 -6.13 -12.05
CA GLU A 249 -2.34 -7.06 -11.11
C GLU A 249 -1.45 -8.11 -11.78
N SER A 250 -0.17 -8.15 -11.40
CA SER A 250 0.83 -9.16 -11.82
C SER A 250 1.01 -9.29 -13.34
N VAL A 251 0.86 -8.17 -14.09
CA VAL A 251 1.03 -8.15 -15.54
C VAL A 251 2.42 -7.62 -15.91
N GLY A 252 3.35 -8.54 -16.18
CA GLY A 252 4.62 -8.20 -16.83
C GLY A 252 4.46 -7.98 -18.33
N LEU A 253 5.31 -7.16 -18.93
CA LEU A 253 5.26 -6.84 -20.36
C LEU A 253 5.30 -8.11 -21.23
N ASN A 254 6.08 -9.11 -20.85
CA ASN A 254 6.20 -10.40 -21.54
C ASN A 254 4.88 -11.18 -21.67
N ARG A 255 3.82 -10.77 -21.00
CA ARG A 255 2.49 -11.39 -21.09
C ARG A 255 1.68 -10.92 -22.28
N MET A 256 2.01 -9.76 -22.87
CA MET A 256 1.23 -9.18 -23.96
C MET A 256 1.51 -9.84 -25.31
N GLY A 257 0.46 -10.08 -26.09
CA GLY A 257 0.58 -10.52 -27.48
C GLY A 257 1.26 -9.49 -28.37
N ARG A 258 1.09 -8.19 -28.07
CA ARG A 258 1.72 -7.07 -28.79
C ARG A 258 3.24 -7.20 -28.89
N ILE A 259 3.91 -7.76 -27.89
CA ILE A 259 5.36 -7.98 -27.90
C ILE A 259 5.76 -9.36 -28.40
N GLY A 260 4.85 -10.10 -29.02
CA GLY A 260 5.11 -11.38 -29.66
C GLY A 260 4.83 -12.63 -28.81
N ASN A 261 4.04 -12.52 -27.72
CA ASN A 261 3.64 -13.70 -26.96
C ASN A 261 2.87 -14.70 -27.86
N PRO A 262 3.38 -15.94 -28.05
CA PRO A 262 2.85 -16.89 -29.04
C PRO A 262 1.45 -17.40 -28.72
N LEU A 263 0.98 -17.26 -27.48
CA LEU A 263 -0.37 -17.67 -27.07
C LEU A 263 -1.39 -16.54 -27.19
N ASN A 264 -0.95 -15.32 -27.52
CA ASN A 264 -1.79 -14.13 -27.66
C ASN A 264 -2.86 -14.01 -26.57
N PRO A 265 -2.47 -13.88 -25.29
CA PRO A 265 -3.43 -13.88 -24.17
C PRO A 265 -4.18 -12.55 -24.02
N THR A 266 -3.76 -11.49 -24.73
CA THR A 266 -4.21 -10.09 -24.54
C THR A 266 -4.68 -9.39 -25.81
N PRO A 267 -5.50 -10.06 -26.67
CA PRO A 267 -5.85 -9.48 -27.97
C PRO A 267 -6.56 -8.12 -27.87
N PHE A 268 -7.32 -7.88 -26.81
CA PHE A 268 -8.03 -6.63 -26.62
C PHE A 268 -7.10 -5.51 -26.10
N MET A 269 -6.29 -5.78 -25.09
CA MET A 269 -5.25 -4.84 -24.62
C MET A 269 -4.27 -4.51 -25.74
N ASP A 270 -3.90 -5.48 -26.58
CA ASP A 270 -3.04 -5.26 -27.74
C ASP A 270 -3.69 -4.29 -28.73
N MET A 271 -4.98 -4.46 -29.03
CA MET A 271 -5.74 -3.58 -29.91
C MET A 271 -5.77 -2.14 -29.38
N ILE A 272 -6.20 -1.92 -28.13
CA ILE A 272 -6.30 -0.55 -27.57
C ILE A 272 -4.93 0.08 -27.34
N SER A 273 -3.90 -0.69 -27.04
CA SER A 273 -2.54 -0.18 -26.93
C SER A 273 -1.92 0.21 -28.28
N ASN A 274 -2.34 -0.47 -29.38
CA ASN A 274 -1.97 -0.08 -30.74
C ASN A 274 -2.68 1.19 -31.20
N GLU A 275 -3.93 1.39 -30.77
CA GLU A 275 -4.69 2.61 -31.05
C GLU A 275 -4.25 3.78 -30.14
N GLY A 276 -3.68 3.50 -28.99
CA GLY A 276 -3.21 4.47 -27.99
C GLY A 276 -1.75 4.90 -28.15
N ILE A 277 -1.16 5.34 -27.06
CA ILE A 277 0.28 5.63 -26.93
C ILE A 277 0.87 4.58 -25.98
N PHE A 278 1.79 3.78 -26.48
CA PHE A 278 2.39 2.67 -25.77
C PHE A 278 3.85 2.97 -25.42
N PHE A 279 4.24 2.69 -24.15
CA PHE A 279 5.60 2.85 -23.66
C PHE A 279 6.22 1.47 -23.48
N ASP A 280 7.19 1.13 -24.31
CA ASP A 280 7.77 -0.22 -24.34
C ASP A 280 8.92 -0.43 -23.34
N HIS A 281 9.40 0.65 -22.68
CA HIS A 281 10.43 0.64 -21.65
C HIS A 281 9.93 1.28 -20.34
N PHE A 282 8.84 0.71 -19.80
CA PHE A 282 8.30 1.17 -18.52
C PHE A 282 8.64 0.18 -17.41
N TYR A 283 9.21 0.72 -16.31
CA TYR A 283 9.73 -0.07 -15.21
C TYR A 283 9.12 0.32 -13.87
N ILE A 284 9.03 -0.67 -12.97
CA ILE A 284 8.74 -0.46 -11.56
C ILE A 284 10.00 -0.65 -10.73
N PRO A 285 10.17 0.06 -9.61
CA PRO A 285 11.41 -0.01 -8.83
C PRO A 285 11.55 -1.33 -8.06
N MET A 286 10.44 -1.90 -7.59
CA MET A 286 10.45 -3.09 -6.75
C MET A 286 9.14 -3.86 -6.87
N VAL A 287 9.23 -5.19 -6.86
CA VAL A 287 8.07 -6.09 -7.01
C VAL A 287 7.16 -6.05 -5.78
N GLY A 288 5.86 -5.83 -5.99
CA GLY A 288 4.82 -5.91 -4.97
C GLY A 288 3.73 -4.86 -5.12
N THR A 289 2.48 -5.30 -5.13
CA THR A 289 1.29 -4.49 -5.40
C THR A 289 1.17 -3.27 -4.49
N ALA A 290 1.34 -3.45 -3.17
CA ALA A 290 1.27 -2.33 -2.22
C ALA A 290 2.40 -1.31 -2.43
N ARG A 291 3.57 -1.73 -2.92
CA ARG A 291 4.69 -0.86 -3.29
C ARG A 291 4.36 -0.03 -4.51
N SER A 292 3.74 -0.66 -5.49
CA SER A 292 3.31 0.03 -6.71
C SER A 292 2.16 1.01 -6.43
N VAL A 293 1.23 0.67 -5.53
CA VAL A 293 0.22 1.64 -5.06
C VAL A 293 0.87 2.83 -4.37
N PHE A 294 1.83 2.59 -3.45
CA PHE A 294 2.53 3.67 -2.76
C PHE A 294 3.28 4.57 -3.75
N GLY A 295 4.12 3.96 -4.62
CA GLY A 295 4.92 4.71 -5.59
C GLY A 295 4.07 5.51 -6.57
N MET A 296 2.97 4.95 -7.07
CA MET A 296 2.03 5.65 -7.94
C MET A 296 1.37 6.84 -7.22
N VAL A 297 0.86 6.63 -5.99
CA VAL A 297 0.10 7.67 -5.27
C VAL A 297 1.00 8.81 -4.79
N THR A 298 2.20 8.50 -4.31
CA THR A 298 3.10 9.48 -3.67
C THR A 298 4.16 10.04 -4.61
N GLY A 299 4.47 9.32 -5.70
CA GLY A 299 5.61 9.63 -6.58
C GLY A 299 6.98 9.41 -5.93
N ILE A 300 7.04 8.56 -4.89
CA ILE A 300 8.26 8.18 -4.18
C ILE A 300 8.43 6.67 -4.30
N HIS A 301 9.66 6.21 -4.54
CA HIS A 301 9.97 4.78 -4.64
C HIS A 301 9.86 4.08 -3.28
N ASP A 302 8.99 3.07 -3.16
CA ASP A 302 8.97 2.18 -2.01
C ASP A 302 10.03 1.08 -2.18
N VAL A 303 11.21 1.32 -1.65
CA VAL A 303 12.39 0.45 -1.75
C VAL A 303 12.83 -0.13 -0.40
N ALA A 304 11.96 -0.12 0.59
CA ALA A 304 12.22 -0.69 1.91
C ALA A 304 12.41 -2.23 1.82
N ASP A 305 13.38 -2.77 2.58
CA ASP A 305 13.79 -4.17 2.45
C ASP A 305 12.73 -5.18 2.93
N ILE A 306 12.07 -4.89 4.05
CA ILE A 306 11.27 -5.87 4.78
C ILE A 306 9.77 -5.65 4.58
N GLU A 307 9.27 -4.46 4.95
CA GLU A 307 7.84 -4.13 4.90
C GLU A 307 7.56 -3.07 3.84
N THR A 308 6.34 -3.07 3.31
CA THR A 308 5.92 -2.02 2.37
C THR A 308 5.69 -0.70 3.11
N ALA A 309 5.96 0.41 2.43
CA ALA A 309 5.74 1.76 2.97
C ALA A 309 4.28 1.98 3.44
N THR A 310 3.31 1.38 2.77
CA THR A 310 1.90 1.42 3.17
C THR A 310 1.63 0.80 4.56
N SER A 311 2.51 -0.09 5.03
CA SER A 311 2.40 -0.70 6.36
C SER A 311 3.00 0.17 7.46
N ASN A 312 3.74 1.22 7.12
CA ASN A 312 4.41 2.09 8.08
C ASN A 312 3.54 3.32 8.43
N PRO A 313 3.00 3.39 9.65
CA PRO A 313 2.18 4.52 10.06
C PRO A 313 2.94 5.86 10.18
N GLN A 314 4.28 5.83 10.29
CA GLN A 314 5.11 7.04 10.40
C GLN A 314 5.30 7.76 9.07
N ILE A 315 5.20 7.04 7.95
CA ILE A 315 5.37 7.60 6.61
C ILE A 315 4.07 7.59 5.80
N ILE A 316 2.93 7.41 6.48
CA ILE A 316 1.64 7.40 5.80
C ILE A 316 1.23 8.79 5.35
N ASP A 317 1.67 9.84 6.03
CA ASP A 317 1.42 11.24 5.66
C ASP A 317 2.40 11.66 4.55
N GLN A 318 1.89 11.68 3.33
CA GLN A 318 2.67 11.94 2.13
C GLN A 318 2.00 13.00 1.25
N TYR A 319 2.82 13.77 0.57
CA TYR A 319 2.37 14.57 -0.55
C TYR A 319 1.86 13.68 -1.69
N THR A 320 0.80 14.11 -2.37
CA THR A 320 0.30 13.44 -3.58
C THR A 320 -0.18 14.44 -4.62
N LEU A 321 0.21 14.23 -5.86
CA LEU A 321 -0.25 15.04 -7.01
C LEU A 321 -1.74 14.87 -7.29
N ILE A 322 -2.39 13.81 -6.78
CA ILE A 322 -3.85 13.64 -6.90
C ILE A 322 -4.60 14.84 -6.32
N ASN A 323 -4.02 15.54 -5.34
CA ASN A 323 -4.62 16.74 -4.74
C ASN A 323 -4.53 17.99 -5.64
N SER A 324 -3.74 17.95 -6.70
CA SER A 324 -3.72 18.99 -7.74
C SER A 324 -4.93 18.91 -8.67
N LEU A 325 -5.63 17.78 -8.71
CA LEU A 325 -6.86 17.58 -9.46
C LEU A 325 -8.05 18.21 -8.70
N LYS A 326 -8.07 19.54 -8.65
CA LYS A 326 -9.15 20.30 -7.99
C LYS A 326 -10.45 20.22 -8.78
N GLY A 327 -11.57 20.00 -8.09
CA GLY A 327 -12.89 19.86 -8.70
C GLY A 327 -13.14 18.48 -9.34
N TYR A 328 -12.23 17.52 -9.16
CA TYR A 328 -12.44 16.14 -9.55
C TYR A 328 -13.07 15.33 -8.41
N GLN A 329 -14.07 14.50 -8.74
CA GLN A 329 -14.48 13.40 -7.87
C GLN A 329 -13.39 12.34 -7.85
N LYS A 330 -12.87 11.99 -6.67
CA LYS A 330 -11.77 11.03 -6.51
C LYS A 330 -12.30 9.67 -6.09
N LYS A 331 -12.02 8.62 -6.85
CA LYS A 331 -12.61 7.29 -6.69
C LYS A 331 -11.54 6.20 -6.74
N TYR A 332 -11.67 5.21 -5.88
CA TYR A 332 -10.82 4.02 -5.86
C TYR A 332 -11.68 2.78 -5.81
N PHE A 333 -11.53 1.89 -6.78
CA PHE A 333 -12.27 0.63 -6.88
C PHE A 333 -11.32 -0.53 -6.65
N ILE A 334 -11.69 -1.43 -5.75
CA ILE A 334 -10.93 -2.67 -5.46
C ILE A 334 -11.91 -3.83 -5.25
N GLY A 335 -11.68 -4.94 -5.92
CA GLY A 335 -12.52 -6.13 -5.80
C GLY A 335 -12.45 -6.82 -4.44
N GLY A 336 -11.40 -6.59 -3.68
CA GLY A 336 -11.18 -7.10 -2.33
C GLY A 336 -11.40 -6.06 -1.24
N SER A 337 -10.47 -6.00 -0.29
CA SER A 337 -10.50 -5.03 0.81
C SER A 337 -9.29 -4.10 0.78
N ALA A 338 -9.53 -2.80 0.84
CA ALA A 338 -8.49 -1.78 0.95
C ALA A 338 -7.73 -1.82 2.30
N SER A 339 -8.20 -2.58 3.28
CA SER A 339 -7.43 -2.86 4.51
C SER A 339 -6.24 -3.78 4.27
N TRP A 340 -6.21 -4.51 3.13
CA TRP A 340 -5.02 -5.27 2.76
C TRP A 340 -3.82 -4.34 2.61
N ARG A 341 -2.71 -4.68 3.30
CA ARG A 341 -1.48 -3.87 3.33
C ARG A 341 -1.70 -2.38 3.64
N ASN A 342 -2.78 -2.04 4.36
CA ASN A 342 -3.09 -0.67 4.80
C ASN A 342 -3.28 0.38 3.67
N ILE A 343 -3.66 -0.05 2.46
CA ILE A 343 -3.91 0.84 1.31
C ILE A 343 -4.95 1.91 1.69
N ARG A 344 -5.98 1.54 2.46
CA ARG A 344 -6.98 2.49 3.00
C ARG A 344 -6.35 3.67 3.74
N GLY A 345 -5.38 3.38 4.62
CA GLY A 345 -4.67 4.41 5.38
C GLY A 345 -3.96 5.40 4.47
N LEU A 346 -3.19 4.89 3.48
CA LEU A 346 -2.50 5.72 2.49
C LEU A 346 -3.46 6.63 1.73
N LEU A 347 -4.57 6.07 1.22
CA LEU A 347 -5.52 6.83 0.39
C LEU A 347 -6.28 7.87 1.22
N ASN A 348 -6.90 7.46 2.32
CA ASN A 348 -7.76 8.34 3.10
C ASN A 348 -6.97 9.42 3.86
N ASN A 349 -5.73 9.13 4.30
CA ASN A 349 -4.91 10.13 4.99
C ASN A 349 -4.47 11.26 4.04
N ASN A 350 -4.10 10.90 2.80
CA ASN A 350 -3.44 11.85 1.90
C ASN A 350 -4.36 12.47 0.85
N ILE A 351 -5.52 11.85 0.58
CA ILE A 351 -6.40 12.30 -0.49
C ILE A 351 -7.78 12.64 0.09
N PRO A 352 -8.02 13.93 0.38
CA PRO A 352 -9.34 14.38 0.83
C PRO A 352 -10.45 13.94 -0.13
N GLU A 353 -11.57 13.50 0.42
CA GLU A 353 -12.77 13.10 -0.32
C GLU A 353 -12.58 11.87 -1.23
N MET A 354 -11.50 11.08 -1.04
CA MET A 354 -11.33 9.82 -1.75
C MET A 354 -12.45 8.83 -1.39
N LYS A 355 -13.25 8.46 -2.38
CA LYS A 355 -14.29 7.43 -2.21
C LYS A 355 -13.72 6.07 -2.57
N ILE A 356 -13.49 5.23 -1.56
CA ILE A 356 -13.08 3.84 -1.76
C ILE A 356 -14.35 2.99 -1.87
N THR A 357 -14.44 2.22 -2.96
CA THR A 357 -15.47 1.20 -3.20
C THR A 357 -14.79 -0.17 -3.17
N GLU A 358 -15.14 -0.98 -2.20
CA GLU A 358 -14.54 -2.31 -1.98
C GLU A 358 -15.61 -3.41 -2.00
N GLN A 359 -15.20 -4.68 -1.95
CA GLN A 359 -16.12 -5.82 -2.04
C GLN A 359 -17.38 -5.69 -1.16
N THR A 360 -17.23 -5.14 0.06
CA THR A 360 -18.36 -5.00 1.01
C THR A 360 -19.39 -3.96 0.61
N ASP A 361 -19.07 -3.09 -0.33
CA ASP A 361 -19.95 -2.04 -0.85
C ASP A 361 -20.66 -2.48 -2.15
N LEU A 362 -20.32 -3.67 -2.65
CA LEU A 362 -20.75 -4.19 -3.95
C LEU A 362 -21.57 -5.46 -3.79
N ASP A 363 -22.68 -5.55 -4.52
CA ASP A 363 -23.56 -6.72 -4.53
C ASP A 363 -23.15 -7.71 -5.65
N PHE A 364 -21.92 -8.22 -5.54
CA PHE A 364 -21.36 -9.24 -6.44
C PHE A 364 -20.84 -10.43 -5.63
N PRO A 365 -20.90 -11.66 -6.18
CA PRO A 365 -20.42 -12.83 -5.49
C PRO A 365 -18.91 -12.78 -5.32
N ARG A 366 -18.45 -13.11 -4.12
CA ARG A 366 -17.03 -13.28 -3.87
C ARG A 366 -16.50 -14.47 -4.67
N LEU A 367 -15.41 -14.25 -5.43
CA LEU A 367 -14.77 -15.27 -6.24
C LEU A 367 -13.75 -16.09 -5.42
N ASP A 368 -12.87 -15.41 -4.69
CA ASP A 368 -11.83 -16.05 -3.89
C ASP A 368 -11.35 -15.16 -2.73
N VAL A 369 -10.12 -15.39 -2.25
CA VAL A 369 -9.52 -14.63 -1.14
C VAL A 369 -9.27 -13.16 -1.49
N TRP A 370 -9.19 -12.82 -2.78
CA TRP A 370 -8.94 -11.46 -3.28
C TRP A 370 -10.23 -10.67 -3.55
N GLY A 371 -11.39 -11.30 -3.42
CA GLY A 371 -12.67 -10.61 -3.50
C GLY A 371 -13.54 -11.04 -4.68
N ILE A 372 -14.17 -10.09 -5.35
CA ILE A 372 -14.99 -10.30 -6.56
C ILE A 372 -14.09 -10.41 -7.80
N SER A 373 -14.66 -10.87 -8.92
CA SER A 373 -13.91 -10.94 -10.18
C SER A 373 -13.60 -9.55 -10.75
N ASP A 374 -12.54 -9.44 -11.56
CA ASP A 374 -12.24 -8.18 -12.26
C ASP A 374 -13.36 -7.79 -13.24
N HIS A 375 -14.06 -8.75 -13.83
CA HIS A 375 -15.23 -8.46 -14.67
C HIS A 375 -16.35 -7.76 -13.89
N ASP A 376 -16.64 -8.25 -12.67
CA ASP A 376 -17.63 -7.62 -11.78
C ASP A 376 -17.14 -6.26 -11.29
N LEU A 377 -15.84 -6.13 -10.99
CA LEU A 377 -15.22 -4.87 -10.59
C LEU A 377 -15.34 -3.80 -11.68
N PHE A 378 -15.02 -4.15 -12.92
CA PHE A 378 -15.19 -3.23 -14.06
C PHE A 378 -16.66 -2.89 -14.31
N THR A 379 -17.57 -3.84 -14.11
CA THR A 379 -19.02 -3.58 -14.20
C THR A 379 -19.48 -2.58 -13.13
N ALA A 380 -18.99 -2.74 -11.88
CA ALA A 380 -19.28 -1.79 -10.81
C ALA A 380 -18.75 -0.38 -11.11
N ALA A 381 -17.50 -0.28 -11.61
CA ALA A 381 -16.90 0.99 -11.98
C ALA A 381 -17.67 1.66 -13.15
N HIS A 382 -18.01 0.89 -14.18
CA HIS A 382 -18.81 1.36 -15.31
C HIS A 382 -20.17 1.92 -14.87
N ASN A 383 -20.91 1.17 -14.05
CA ASN A 383 -22.21 1.60 -13.52
C ASN A 383 -22.08 2.89 -12.70
N ASN A 384 -21.02 3.03 -11.92
CA ASN A 384 -20.75 4.24 -11.15
C ASN A 384 -20.46 5.45 -12.04
N PHE A 385 -19.73 5.27 -13.15
CA PHE A 385 -19.42 6.34 -14.08
C PHE A 385 -20.65 6.76 -14.92
N SER A 386 -21.44 5.80 -15.37
CA SER A 386 -22.63 6.03 -16.18
C SER A 386 -23.79 6.65 -15.38
N SER A 387 -23.89 6.35 -14.07
CA SER A 387 -24.94 6.87 -13.19
C SER A 387 -24.62 8.26 -12.63
N SER A 388 -23.47 8.84 -12.92
CA SER A 388 -23.07 10.14 -12.37
C SER A 388 -23.91 11.26 -13.00
N GLU A 389 -24.80 11.86 -12.21
CA GLU A 389 -25.61 13.02 -12.61
C GLU A 389 -24.80 14.33 -12.63
N THR A 390 -23.57 14.31 -12.09
CA THR A 390 -22.72 15.50 -12.01
C THR A 390 -21.95 15.72 -13.29
N ARG A 391 -21.77 17.00 -13.68
CA ARG A 391 -20.89 17.41 -14.80
C ARG A 391 -19.43 17.53 -14.38
N GLU A 392 -19.11 17.23 -13.12
CA GLU A 392 -17.75 17.29 -12.62
C GLU A 392 -16.91 16.14 -13.19
N PRO A 393 -15.68 16.41 -13.61
CA PRO A 393 -14.78 15.34 -14.03
C PRO A 393 -14.45 14.43 -12.86
N PHE A 394 -14.10 13.18 -13.13
CA PHE A 394 -13.66 12.24 -12.11
C PHE A 394 -12.25 11.72 -12.38
N PHE A 395 -11.54 11.47 -11.30
CA PHE A 395 -10.31 10.71 -11.26
C PHE A 395 -10.61 9.36 -10.58
N ALA A 396 -10.37 8.27 -11.28
CA ALA A 396 -10.65 6.94 -10.76
C ALA A 396 -9.44 6.02 -10.92
N ILE A 397 -9.20 5.19 -9.90
CA ILE A 397 -8.25 4.08 -9.95
C ILE A 397 -9.05 2.78 -9.81
N ILE A 398 -8.85 1.84 -10.73
CA ILE A 398 -9.45 0.50 -10.69
C ILE A 398 -8.30 -0.49 -10.50
N GLN A 399 -8.20 -1.07 -9.29
CA GLN A 399 -7.18 -2.06 -8.96
C GLN A 399 -7.71 -3.46 -9.18
N THR A 400 -7.20 -4.17 -10.19
CA THR A 400 -7.54 -5.56 -10.50
C THR A 400 -6.84 -6.56 -9.56
N ALA A 401 -7.33 -7.79 -9.51
CA ALA A 401 -6.79 -8.85 -8.66
C ALA A 401 -6.87 -10.25 -9.25
N SER A 402 -7.70 -10.50 -10.28
CA SER A 402 -7.98 -11.87 -10.76
C SER A 402 -6.76 -12.59 -11.36
N ASN A 403 -5.73 -11.83 -11.78
CA ASN A 403 -4.48 -12.42 -12.29
C ASN A 403 -3.48 -12.80 -11.16
N HIS A 404 -3.90 -12.73 -9.90
CA HIS A 404 -3.17 -13.24 -8.75
C HIS A 404 -3.54 -14.70 -8.45
N ARG A 405 -2.62 -15.45 -7.80
CA ARG A 405 -2.94 -16.81 -7.31
C ARG A 405 -4.13 -16.75 -6.33
N PRO A 406 -5.08 -17.65 -6.37
CA PRO A 406 -5.09 -18.97 -7.05
C PRO A 406 -5.55 -18.96 -8.52
N TYR A 407 -5.69 -17.81 -9.18
CA TYR A 407 -6.12 -17.68 -10.58
C TYR A 407 -7.55 -18.16 -10.81
N SER A 408 -8.45 -17.74 -9.92
CA SER A 408 -9.84 -18.15 -9.96
C SER A 408 -10.58 -17.55 -11.15
N ILE A 409 -11.41 -18.37 -11.80
CA ILE A 409 -12.23 -17.96 -12.93
C ILE A 409 -13.71 -18.15 -12.57
N PRO A 410 -14.55 -17.10 -12.68
CA PRO A 410 -15.98 -17.23 -12.44
C PRO A 410 -16.63 -18.21 -13.43
N LYS A 411 -17.61 -18.98 -12.93
CA LYS A 411 -18.32 -19.96 -13.77
C LYS A 411 -19.42 -19.34 -14.64
N ASN A 412 -19.81 -18.12 -14.36
CA ASN A 412 -21.03 -17.48 -14.88
C ASN A 412 -20.74 -16.32 -15.85
N ILE A 413 -19.65 -16.38 -16.62
CA ILE A 413 -19.39 -15.42 -17.67
C ILE A 413 -19.68 -16.13 -19.01
N ASP A 414 -20.87 -15.96 -19.53
CA ASP A 414 -21.39 -16.71 -20.68
C ASP A 414 -20.54 -16.55 -21.97
N SER A 415 -19.87 -15.43 -22.11
CA SER A 415 -19.05 -15.11 -23.30
C SER A 415 -17.57 -15.42 -23.14
N PHE A 416 -17.12 -15.92 -21.97
CA PHE A 416 -15.73 -16.29 -21.71
C PHE A 416 -15.57 -17.80 -21.66
N SER A 417 -14.64 -18.35 -22.45
CA SER A 417 -14.31 -19.78 -22.46
C SER A 417 -12.86 -20.03 -22.04
N ILE A 418 -12.66 -21.03 -21.20
CA ILE A 418 -11.34 -21.57 -20.87
C ILE A 418 -10.74 -22.21 -22.13
N LEU A 419 -9.50 -21.88 -22.46
CA LEU A 419 -8.76 -22.51 -23.54
C LEU A 419 -7.73 -23.49 -22.98
N GLU A 420 -7.75 -24.71 -23.49
CA GLU A 420 -6.77 -25.73 -23.17
C GLU A 420 -5.46 -25.50 -23.95
N LYS A 421 -4.33 -25.62 -23.26
CA LYS A 421 -2.97 -25.55 -23.83
C LYS A 421 -2.10 -26.59 -23.13
N SER A 422 -1.19 -27.20 -23.88
CA SER A 422 -0.20 -28.11 -23.30
C SER A 422 0.78 -27.33 -22.40
N GLU A 423 1.28 -27.98 -21.36
CA GLU A 423 2.26 -27.41 -20.42
C GLU A 423 3.51 -26.88 -21.15
N THR A 424 3.99 -27.58 -22.17
CA THR A 424 5.11 -27.13 -22.99
C THR A 424 4.84 -25.79 -23.66
N LYS A 425 3.64 -25.59 -24.26
CA LYS A 425 3.26 -24.33 -24.90
C LYS A 425 3.11 -23.21 -23.87
N LEU A 426 2.55 -23.52 -22.70
CA LEU A 426 2.42 -22.56 -21.60
C LEU A 426 3.80 -22.07 -21.15
N ASN A 427 4.72 -22.99 -20.86
CA ASN A 427 6.07 -22.66 -20.43
C ASN A 427 6.84 -21.85 -21.48
N GLN A 428 6.72 -22.21 -22.76
CA GLN A 428 7.34 -21.46 -23.87
C GLN A 428 6.79 -20.03 -24.02
N ALA A 429 5.56 -19.80 -23.59
CA ALA A 429 4.92 -18.49 -23.56
C ALA A 429 5.08 -17.75 -22.22
N GLY A 430 5.84 -18.31 -21.26
CA GLY A 430 6.10 -17.72 -19.95
C GLY A 430 4.96 -17.88 -18.94
N PHE A 431 4.10 -18.90 -19.07
CA PHE A 431 3.06 -19.22 -18.10
C PHE A 431 3.40 -20.47 -17.30
N SER A 432 3.25 -20.42 -15.98
CA SER A 432 3.50 -21.55 -15.08
C SER A 432 2.34 -22.53 -15.01
N SER A 433 1.14 -22.14 -15.44
CA SER A 433 -0.05 -23.00 -15.41
C SER A 433 -1.12 -22.58 -16.39
N LEU A 434 -2.03 -23.52 -16.68
CA LEU A 434 -3.22 -23.26 -17.49
C LEU A 434 -4.15 -22.22 -16.81
N SER A 435 -4.28 -22.29 -15.49
CA SER A 435 -5.09 -21.34 -14.72
C SER A 435 -4.55 -19.91 -14.85
N GLN A 436 -3.24 -19.74 -14.76
CA GLN A 436 -2.60 -18.44 -14.93
C GLN A 436 -2.81 -17.85 -16.34
N TYR A 437 -2.68 -18.69 -17.38
CA TYR A 437 -2.94 -18.26 -18.75
C TYR A 437 -4.40 -17.82 -18.95
N ASN A 438 -5.35 -18.60 -18.42
CA ASN A 438 -6.76 -18.24 -18.55
C ASN A 438 -7.18 -17.07 -17.66
N ALA A 439 -6.54 -16.87 -16.50
CA ALA A 439 -6.75 -15.68 -15.69
C ALA A 439 -6.31 -14.40 -16.42
N MET A 440 -5.16 -14.46 -17.11
CA MET A 440 -4.70 -13.34 -17.96
C MET A 440 -5.67 -13.04 -19.09
N ARG A 441 -6.22 -14.07 -19.74
CA ARG A 441 -7.25 -13.93 -20.77
C ARG A 441 -8.56 -13.37 -20.22
N LEU A 442 -8.92 -13.73 -18.99
CA LEU A 442 -10.10 -13.19 -18.33
C LEU A 442 -9.95 -11.70 -18.03
N LEU A 443 -8.76 -11.28 -17.57
CA LEU A 443 -8.47 -9.87 -17.37
C LEU A 443 -8.60 -9.08 -18.68
N ASP A 444 -8.01 -9.59 -19.78
CA ASP A 444 -8.13 -8.98 -21.11
C ASP A 444 -9.57 -8.89 -21.58
N TYR A 445 -10.34 -9.96 -21.40
CA TYR A 445 -11.78 -9.99 -21.70
C TYR A 445 -12.56 -8.97 -20.88
N ALA A 446 -12.31 -8.87 -19.58
CA ALA A 446 -12.98 -7.93 -18.70
C ALA A 446 -12.70 -6.46 -19.06
N ILE A 447 -11.47 -6.14 -19.44
CA ILE A 447 -11.08 -4.83 -19.99
C ILE A 447 -11.82 -4.57 -21.30
N GLY A 448 -11.90 -5.58 -22.18
CA GLY A 448 -12.59 -5.50 -23.45
C GLY A 448 -14.07 -5.18 -23.31
N ASP A 449 -14.74 -5.89 -22.42
CA ASP A 449 -16.15 -5.66 -22.11
C ASP A 449 -16.38 -4.25 -21.53
N PHE A 450 -15.54 -3.85 -20.56
CA PHE A 450 -15.59 -2.53 -19.94
C PHE A 450 -15.44 -1.40 -20.95
N ILE A 451 -14.41 -1.42 -21.81
CA ILE A 451 -14.18 -0.39 -22.80
C ILE A 451 -15.28 -0.40 -23.89
N THR A 452 -15.80 -1.58 -24.25
CA THR A 452 -16.89 -1.69 -25.21
C THR A 452 -18.18 -1.06 -24.69
N LYS A 453 -18.51 -1.28 -23.41
CA LYS A 453 -19.63 -0.62 -22.73
C LYS A 453 -19.37 0.88 -22.56
N ALA A 454 -18.18 1.27 -22.14
CA ALA A 454 -17.80 2.67 -22.00
C ALA A 454 -17.98 3.47 -23.29
N LYS A 455 -17.64 2.90 -24.46
CA LYS A 455 -17.82 3.53 -25.79
C LYS A 455 -19.28 3.88 -26.12
N GLN A 456 -20.24 3.32 -25.40
CA GLN A 456 -21.67 3.61 -25.58
C GLN A 456 -22.15 4.75 -24.67
N GLU A 457 -21.32 5.23 -23.76
CA GLU A 457 -21.65 6.21 -22.75
C GLU A 457 -20.99 7.57 -22.98
N ALA A 458 -21.68 8.63 -22.59
CA ALA A 458 -21.22 10.01 -22.79
C ALA A 458 -19.87 10.31 -22.09
N TYR A 459 -19.56 9.64 -20.98
CA TYR A 459 -18.31 9.89 -20.29
C TYR A 459 -17.08 9.45 -21.10
N PHE A 460 -17.21 8.49 -22.02
CA PHE A 460 -16.09 7.95 -22.79
C PHE A 460 -15.39 9.02 -23.65
N ASP A 461 -16.17 9.87 -24.31
CA ASP A 461 -15.64 10.86 -25.25
C ASP A 461 -14.70 11.88 -24.58
N ASN A 462 -14.89 12.11 -23.26
CA ASN A 462 -14.05 12.99 -22.46
C ASN A 462 -13.24 12.20 -21.42
N SER A 463 -12.81 10.98 -21.72
CA SER A 463 -12.04 10.15 -20.79
C SER A 463 -10.69 9.76 -21.34
N ILE A 464 -9.69 9.77 -20.45
CA ILE A 464 -8.34 9.25 -20.66
C ILE A 464 -8.19 8.00 -19.80
N PHE A 465 -7.94 6.86 -20.46
CA PHE A 465 -7.69 5.58 -19.81
C PHE A 465 -6.19 5.30 -19.80
N ILE A 466 -5.64 5.06 -18.62
CA ILE A 466 -4.21 4.80 -18.39
C ILE A 466 -4.08 3.39 -17.82
N PHE A 467 -3.33 2.54 -18.49
CA PHE A 467 -3.12 1.15 -18.10
C PHE A 467 -1.67 0.94 -17.73
N PHE A 468 -1.41 0.29 -16.59
CA PHE A 468 -0.07 -0.14 -16.23
C PHE A 468 -0.08 -1.42 -15.42
N GLY A 469 0.97 -2.25 -15.59
CA GLY A 469 1.23 -3.39 -14.74
C GLY A 469 1.88 -2.97 -13.43
N ASP A 470 1.43 -3.53 -12.32
CA ASP A 470 2.01 -3.24 -11.01
C ASP A 470 3.36 -3.91 -10.78
N HIS A 471 3.52 -5.11 -11.30
CA HIS A 471 4.78 -5.86 -11.40
C HIS A 471 4.60 -7.07 -12.33
N GLY A 472 5.71 -7.58 -12.81
CA GLY A 472 5.73 -8.88 -13.47
C GLY A 472 5.93 -10.03 -12.46
N THR A 473 6.04 -11.23 -12.98
CA THR A 473 6.20 -12.47 -12.20
C THR A 473 7.51 -13.18 -12.53
N SER A 474 7.98 -14.04 -11.62
CA SER A 474 9.22 -14.84 -11.81
C SER A 474 8.96 -16.14 -12.56
N ASP A 475 8.03 -16.15 -13.52
CA ASP A 475 7.63 -17.33 -14.29
C ASP A 475 8.73 -17.85 -15.24
N PRO A 476 8.52 -19.00 -15.89
CA PRO A 476 9.46 -19.53 -16.87
C PRO A 476 9.83 -18.50 -17.94
N PRO A 477 11.04 -18.58 -18.51
CA PRO A 477 11.44 -17.71 -19.62
C PRO A 477 10.56 -17.99 -20.83
N ALA A 478 9.98 -16.93 -21.38
CA ALA A 478 9.24 -17.02 -22.63
C ALA A 478 10.20 -16.93 -23.83
N LEU A 479 9.97 -17.70 -24.86
CA LEU A 479 10.87 -17.76 -26.04
C LEU A 479 10.98 -16.45 -26.82
N HIS A 480 9.97 -15.58 -26.72
CA HIS A 480 9.92 -14.28 -27.39
C HIS A 480 10.56 -13.12 -26.58
N MET A 481 11.01 -13.40 -25.35
CA MET A 481 11.61 -12.38 -24.48
C MET A 481 13.01 -12.02 -24.95
N GLN A 482 13.38 -10.74 -24.74
CA GLN A 482 14.77 -10.34 -24.81
C GLN A 482 15.59 -11.09 -23.78
N LYS A 483 16.82 -11.46 -24.14
CA LYS A 483 17.69 -12.23 -23.25
C LYS A 483 18.02 -11.49 -21.97
N SER A 484 18.19 -10.18 -22.03
CA SER A 484 18.39 -9.31 -20.85
C SER A 484 17.21 -9.34 -19.88
N ASP A 485 15.96 -9.36 -20.37
CA ASP A 485 14.77 -9.43 -19.51
C ASP A 485 14.75 -10.70 -18.67
N PHE A 486 15.30 -11.79 -19.19
CA PHE A 486 15.40 -13.04 -18.47
C PHE A 486 16.66 -13.12 -17.60
N ASP A 487 17.84 -12.94 -18.19
CA ASP A 487 19.13 -13.15 -17.55
C ASP A 487 19.36 -12.18 -16.38
N LEU A 488 18.99 -10.90 -16.55
CA LEU A 488 19.07 -9.86 -15.53
C LEU A 488 17.78 -9.78 -14.66
N LYS A 489 16.81 -10.70 -14.86
CA LYS A 489 15.54 -10.79 -14.13
C LYS A 489 14.63 -9.57 -14.30
N LEU A 490 14.81 -8.80 -15.36
CA LEU A 490 14.07 -7.56 -15.62
C LEU A 490 12.59 -7.82 -15.91
N ARG A 491 12.21 -9.05 -16.32
CA ARG A 491 10.81 -9.44 -16.56
C ARG A 491 9.85 -9.22 -15.38
N SER A 492 10.38 -9.14 -14.16
CA SER A 492 9.58 -8.84 -12.97
C SER A 492 9.36 -7.34 -12.77
N TYR A 493 10.16 -6.51 -13.41
CA TYR A 493 10.18 -5.06 -13.26
C TYR A 493 9.66 -4.33 -14.50
N ARG A 494 9.82 -4.92 -15.69
CA ARG A 494 9.32 -4.36 -16.96
C ARG A 494 7.86 -4.71 -17.16
N VAL A 495 6.99 -3.70 -17.14
CA VAL A 495 5.54 -3.85 -17.16
C VAL A 495 4.93 -3.05 -18.33
N PRO A 496 3.73 -3.40 -18.82
CA PRO A 496 3.05 -2.57 -19.81
C PRO A 496 2.66 -1.23 -19.19
N PHE A 497 2.81 -0.17 -19.99
CA PHE A 497 2.22 1.14 -19.73
C PHE A 497 1.71 1.72 -21.05
N PHE A 498 0.43 2.10 -21.09
CA PHE A 498 -0.15 2.74 -22.25
C PHE A 498 -1.32 3.65 -21.90
N VAL A 499 -1.53 4.66 -22.74
CA VAL A 499 -2.60 5.64 -22.63
C VAL A 499 -3.55 5.48 -23.80
N TYR A 500 -4.84 5.32 -23.52
CA TYR A 500 -5.89 5.19 -24.50
C TYR A 500 -6.94 6.29 -24.33
N ALA A 501 -7.00 7.23 -25.27
CA ALA A 501 -7.93 8.37 -25.25
C ALA A 501 -8.24 8.82 -26.68
N PRO A 502 -8.94 7.99 -27.48
CA PRO A 502 -9.03 8.17 -28.94
C PRO A 502 -9.74 9.45 -29.37
N LYS A 503 -10.49 10.10 -28.49
CA LYS A 503 -11.18 11.37 -28.74
C LYS A 503 -10.39 12.61 -28.32
N ILE A 504 -9.33 12.42 -27.50
CA ILE A 504 -8.57 13.53 -26.87
C ILE A 504 -7.15 13.57 -27.41
N ILE A 505 -6.50 12.42 -27.57
CA ILE A 505 -5.08 12.31 -27.92
C ILE A 505 -4.92 11.52 -29.23
N LYS A 506 -4.06 12.01 -30.12
CA LYS A 506 -3.68 11.25 -31.32
C LYS A 506 -2.81 10.06 -30.93
N GLY A 507 -3.40 8.87 -31.00
CA GLY A 507 -2.72 7.61 -30.68
C GLY A 507 -1.91 7.03 -31.83
N GLY A 508 -1.67 5.70 -31.76
CA GLY A 508 -0.92 4.94 -32.77
C GLY A 508 0.60 5.16 -32.68
N LYS A 509 1.12 5.46 -31.48
CA LYS A 509 2.54 5.71 -31.24
C LYS A 509 3.13 4.72 -30.24
N THR A 510 4.40 4.34 -30.44
CA THR A 510 5.23 3.71 -29.43
C THR A 510 6.31 4.69 -28.98
N VAL A 511 6.49 4.82 -27.69
CA VAL A 511 7.51 5.65 -27.04
C VAL A 511 8.53 4.70 -26.41
N SER A 512 9.79 4.81 -26.86
CA SER A 512 10.89 3.95 -26.38
C SER A 512 11.80 4.66 -25.37
N ALA A 513 11.42 5.83 -24.88
CA ALA A 513 12.10 6.47 -23.77
C ALA A 513 11.84 5.67 -22.48
N VAL A 514 12.89 5.47 -21.69
CA VAL A 514 12.77 4.80 -20.39
C VAL A 514 11.83 5.62 -19.50
N SER A 515 10.91 4.94 -18.84
CA SER A 515 9.91 5.52 -17.98
C SER A 515 9.65 4.61 -16.77
N GLN A 516 9.08 5.16 -15.72
CA GLN A 516 8.96 4.44 -14.46
C GLN A 516 7.68 4.77 -13.70
N LEU A 517 7.36 3.95 -12.70
CA LEU A 517 6.13 4.01 -11.91
C LEU A 517 5.81 5.42 -11.39
N VAL A 518 6.80 6.15 -10.88
CA VAL A 518 6.61 7.49 -10.30
C VAL A 518 6.25 8.55 -11.35
N ASP A 519 6.42 8.26 -12.64
CA ASP A 519 6.03 9.14 -13.74
C ASP A 519 4.50 9.18 -13.97
N ILE A 520 3.74 8.22 -13.40
CA ILE A 520 2.30 8.10 -13.65
C ILE A 520 1.56 9.36 -13.22
N MET A 521 1.75 9.82 -11.98
CA MET A 521 0.96 10.96 -11.48
C MET A 521 1.34 12.32 -12.09
N PRO A 522 2.63 12.65 -12.33
CA PRO A 522 2.95 13.82 -13.15
C PRO A 522 2.30 13.76 -14.53
N THR A 523 2.36 12.60 -15.20
CA THR A 523 1.71 12.37 -16.50
C THR A 523 0.18 12.54 -16.42
N VAL A 524 -0.46 12.06 -15.35
CA VAL A 524 -1.89 12.28 -15.10
C VAL A 524 -2.22 13.76 -14.99
N CYS A 525 -1.44 14.53 -14.21
CA CYS A 525 -1.66 15.97 -14.06
C CYS A 525 -1.42 16.72 -15.37
N GLY A 526 -0.39 16.35 -16.13
CA GLY A 526 -0.12 16.87 -17.45
C GLY A 526 -1.27 16.64 -18.41
N LEU A 527 -1.77 15.41 -18.49
CA LEU A 527 -2.90 15.01 -19.32
C LEU A 527 -4.24 15.59 -18.87
N ALA A 528 -4.39 15.88 -17.57
CA ALA A 528 -5.57 16.57 -17.02
C ALA A 528 -5.58 18.08 -17.35
N GLY A 529 -4.49 18.61 -17.89
CA GLY A 529 -4.38 20.01 -18.24
C GLY A 529 -4.26 20.97 -17.05
N VAL A 530 -3.84 20.47 -15.87
CA VAL A 530 -3.71 21.28 -14.66
C VAL A 530 -2.29 21.84 -14.52
N GLU A 531 -2.18 22.98 -13.86
CA GLU A 531 -0.90 23.50 -13.36
C GLU A 531 -0.64 22.90 -11.99
N TYR A 532 0.55 22.36 -11.74
CA TYR A 532 0.88 21.69 -10.49
C TYR A 532 2.34 21.86 -10.09
N ARG A 533 2.60 21.87 -8.79
CA ARG A 533 3.95 21.82 -8.23
C ARG A 533 4.36 20.36 -8.06
N ASN A 534 5.24 19.89 -8.91
CA ASN A 534 5.76 18.53 -8.84
C ASN A 534 6.84 18.44 -7.75
N ARG A 535 6.59 17.64 -6.71
CA ARG A 535 7.54 17.30 -5.63
C ARG A 535 7.92 15.82 -5.66
N THR A 536 7.52 15.13 -6.72
CA THR A 536 7.76 13.69 -6.87
C THR A 536 9.09 13.44 -7.58
N MET A 537 9.51 12.19 -7.56
CA MET A 537 10.68 11.73 -8.33
C MET A 537 10.35 11.45 -9.81
N GLY A 538 9.10 11.59 -10.21
CA GLY A 538 8.61 11.32 -11.56
C GLY A 538 8.48 12.59 -12.39
N ARG A 539 8.28 12.40 -13.70
CA ARG A 539 8.11 13.45 -14.70
C ARG A 539 6.86 13.21 -15.56
N ASP A 540 6.36 14.24 -16.19
CA ASP A 540 5.30 14.13 -17.18
C ASP A 540 5.87 13.56 -18.50
N LEU A 541 5.40 12.37 -18.90
CA LEU A 541 5.87 11.67 -20.10
C LEU A 541 5.36 12.28 -21.41
N PHE A 542 4.47 13.25 -21.34
CA PHE A 542 3.97 14.01 -22.49
C PHE A 542 4.56 15.41 -22.61
N ASN A 543 5.45 15.78 -21.67
CA ASN A 543 6.18 17.05 -21.72
C ASN A 543 7.47 16.88 -22.54
N ASP A 544 7.74 17.81 -23.46
CA ASP A 544 8.93 17.79 -24.34
C ASP A 544 10.25 18.08 -23.59
N SER A 545 10.19 18.46 -22.31
CA SER A 545 11.36 18.69 -21.45
C SER A 545 11.99 17.43 -20.85
N VAL A 546 11.66 16.25 -21.36
CA VAL A 546 12.22 14.96 -20.92
C VAL A 546 13.74 14.92 -21.19
N PRO A 547 14.58 14.50 -20.22
CA PRO A 547 16.02 14.28 -20.45
C PRO A 547 16.29 13.40 -21.68
N ASN A 548 17.40 13.63 -22.37
CA ASN A 548 17.72 12.87 -23.59
C ASN A 548 17.88 11.36 -23.33
N ASP A 549 18.36 10.97 -22.15
CA ASP A 549 18.57 9.58 -21.75
C ASP A 549 18.01 9.33 -20.34
N PRO A 550 16.67 9.21 -20.21
CA PRO A 550 16.07 8.98 -18.91
C PRO A 550 16.42 7.61 -18.33
N LEU A 551 16.51 7.57 -17.00
CA LEU A 551 16.84 6.38 -16.22
C LEU A 551 15.64 5.92 -15.37
N ALA A 552 15.57 4.62 -15.08
CA ALA A 552 14.64 4.07 -14.10
C ALA A 552 15.39 3.32 -13.00
N LEU A 553 14.91 3.47 -11.76
CA LEU A 553 15.47 2.80 -10.59
C LEU A 553 14.91 1.38 -10.47
N ILE A 554 15.79 0.41 -10.20
CA ILE A 554 15.41 -0.97 -9.87
C ILE A 554 16.13 -1.38 -8.58
N VAL A 555 15.37 -1.97 -7.64
CA VAL A 555 15.90 -2.53 -6.40
C VAL A 555 15.51 -4.00 -6.30
N ASN A 556 16.49 -4.88 -6.30
CA ASN A 556 16.30 -6.32 -6.19
C ASN A 556 16.71 -6.80 -4.79
N ASN A 557 15.73 -6.98 -3.91
CA ASN A 557 15.93 -7.51 -2.55
C ASN A 557 15.69 -9.02 -2.42
N LYS A 558 15.38 -9.71 -3.53
CA LYS A 558 15.14 -11.18 -3.56
C LYS A 558 16.41 -12.00 -3.73
N VAL A 559 17.57 -11.38 -3.65
CA VAL A 559 18.88 -12.02 -3.70
C VAL A 559 19.56 -11.97 -2.34
N ALA A 560 20.56 -12.82 -2.11
CA ALA A 560 21.26 -12.92 -0.82
C ALA A 560 21.85 -11.57 -0.33
N LYS A 561 22.22 -10.70 -1.26
CA LYS A 561 22.58 -9.29 -1.00
C LYS A 561 21.69 -8.42 -1.90
N SER A 562 20.99 -7.46 -1.31
CA SER A 562 20.17 -6.51 -2.06
C SER A 562 21.02 -5.69 -3.03
N HIS A 563 20.55 -5.59 -4.28
CA HIS A 563 21.18 -4.78 -5.32
C HIS A 563 20.30 -3.58 -5.62
N ILE A 564 20.96 -2.44 -5.83
CA ILE A 564 20.37 -1.23 -6.41
C ILE A 564 20.86 -1.14 -7.85
N ALA A 565 20.01 -0.78 -8.76
CA ALA A 565 20.38 -0.63 -10.15
C ALA A 565 19.63 0.54 -10.79
N VAL A 566 20.24 1.09 -11.84
CA VAL A 566 19.59 2.01 -12.76
C VAL A 566 19.60 1.39 -14.15
N ILE A 567 18.49 1.54 -14.85
CA ILE A 567 18.33 1.06 -16.21
C ILE A 567 18.10 2.24 -17.14
N GLY A 568 18.92 2.34 -18.16
CA GLY A 568 18.78 3.25 -19.29
C GLY A 568 18.34 2.49 -20.54
N LYS A 569 18.40 3.17 -21.67
CA LYS A 569 17.97 2.59 -22.95
C LYS A 569 18.82 1.38 -23.37
N ASN A 570 20.14 1.45 -23.19
CA ASN A 570 21.09 0.47 -23.68
C ASN A 570 21.81 -0.31 -22.58
N TYR A 571 21.83 0.21 -21.36
CA TYR A 571 22.66 -0.29 -20.28
C TYR A 571 21.87 -0.46 -18.98
N TYR A 572 22.32 -1.42 -18.18
CA TYR A 572 21.85 -1.70 -16.84
C TYR A 572 23.06 -1.67 -15.90
N LEU A 573 23.16 -0.65 -15.06
CA LEU A 573 24.17 -0.50 -14.03
C LEU A 573 23.62 -1.01 -12.71
N SER A 574 24.31 -1.95 -12.07
CA SER A 574 23.91 -2.50 -10.77
C SER A 574 25.05 -2.48 -9.77
N MET A 575 24.71 -2.32 -8.49
CA MET A 575 25.65 -2.41 -7.37
C MET A 575 24.95 -2.96 -6.13
N GLN A 576 25.70 -3.44 -5.15
CA GLN A 576 25.18 -3.73 -3.82
C GLN A 576 24.81 -2.42 -3.10
N LYS A 577 23.94 -2.49 -2.09
CA LYS A 577 23.51 -1.30 -1.32
C LYS A 577 24.66 -0.59 -0.57
N ASP A 578 25.74 -1.30 -0.29
CA ASP A 578 26.97 -0.77 0.31
C ASP A 578 27.92 -0.10 -0.72
N GLY A 579 27.53 -0.11 -2.00
CA GLY A 579 28.32 0.44 -3.10
C GLY A 579 29.33 -0.54 -3.70
N ASP A 580 29.42 -1.77 -3.19
CA ASP A 580 30.30 -2.81 -3.71
C ASP A 580 29.68 -3.49 -4.96
N ASP A 581 30.53 -4.30 -5.65
CA ASP A 581 30.14 -5.17 -6.77
C ASP A 581 29.43 -4.41 -7.91
N ILE A 582 29.98 -3.26 -8.29
CA ILE A 582 29.47 -2.45 -9.41
C ILE A 582 29.65 -3.20 -10.72
N LYS A 583 28.57 -3.38 -11.49
CA LYS A 583 28.55 -4.05 -12.78
C LYS A 583 27.73 -3.26 -13.78
N LEU A 584 28.24 -3.17 -15.00
CA LEU A 584 27.56 -2.60 -16.15
C LEU A 584 27.23 -3.71 -17.15
N HIS A 585 25.98 -3.78 -17.56
CA HIS A 585 25.47 -4.79 -18.48
C HIS A 585 24.88 -4.12 -19.73
N GLU A 586 25.22 -4.64 -20.90
CA GLU A 586 24.66 -4.20 -22.18
C GLU A 586 23.36 -4.96 -22.45
N LEU A 587 22.24 -4.23 -22.59
CA LEU A 587 20.88 -4.83 -22.67
C LEU A 587 20.63 -5.57 -23.98
N ASP A 588 21.16 -5.07 -25.09
CA ASP A 588 21.01 -5.69 -26.43
C ASP A 588 22.17 -6.63 -26.78
N SER A 589 22.74 -7.29 -25.77
CA SER A 589 23.84 -8.23 -25.91
C SER A 589 23.35 -9.68 -26.05
N ASN A 590 24.07 -10.48 -26.82
CA ASN A 590 23.89 -11.93 -26.85
C ASN A 590 24.26 -12.61 -25.51
N ASN A 591 25.00 -11.92 -24.64
CA ASN A 591 25.32 -12.36 -23.29
C ASN A 591 25.23 -11.21 -22.29
N PRO A 592 24.01 -10.83 -21.86
CA PRO A 592 23.78 -9.68 -20.97
C PRO A 592 24.40 -9.82 -19.58
N LEU A 593 24.83 -11.02 -19.17
CA LEU A 593 25.49 -11.24 -17.87
C LEU A 593 26.96 -10.79 -17.84
N VAL A 594 27.54 -10.49 -19.00
CA VAL A 594 28.93 -9.98 -19.06
C VAL A 594 28.98 -8.57 -18.48
N ASP A 595 29.89 -8.36 -17.53
CA ASP A 595 30.23 -7.03 -17.03
C ASP A 595 31.10 -6.31 -18.06
N VAL A 596 30.62 -5.19 -18.54
CA VAL A 596 31.30 -4.37 -19.56
C VAL A 596 31.78 -3.02 -19.03
N LYS A 597 31.79 -2.81 -17.71
CA LYS A 597 32.17 -1.53 -17.09
C LYS A 597 33.55 -1.03 -17.51
N ASP A 598 34.51 -1.94 -17.66
CA ASP A 598 35.87 -1.57 -18.07
C ASP A 598 35.97 -1.16 -19.55
N LYS A 599 34.95 -1.54 -20.35
CA LYS A 599 34.84 -1.13 -21.75
C LYS A 599 34.23 0.26 -21.93
N TYR A 600 33.41 0.69 -20.96
CA TYR A 600 32.66 1.95 -20.99
C TYR A 600 32.82 2.70 -19.66
N PRO A 601 34.06 3.18 -19.34
CA PRO A 601 34.32 3.83 -18.04
C PRO A 601 33.63 5.19 -17.89
N GLU A 602 33.07 5.75 -18.97
CA GLU A 602 32.35 7.02 -19.00
C GLU A 602 30.84 6.90 -18.64
N ILE A 603 30.29 5.69 -18.61
CA ILE A 603 28.93 5.38 -18.23
C ILE A 603 28.84 5.04 -16.75
#